data_a96a11f96a8b2891e99bdb3b5f514095
#
_entry.id   a96a11f96a8b2891e99bdb3b5f514095
#
_cell.length_a   1.000
_cell.length_b   1.000
_cell.length_c   1.000
_cell.angle_alpha   90.00
_cell.angle_beta   90.00
_cell.angle_gamma   90.00
#
_symmetry.space_group_name_H-M   'P 1'
#
loop_
_entity.id
_entity.type
_entity.pdbx_description
1 polymer ?
#
loop_
_entity_poly.entity_id
_entity_poly.type
_entity_poly.pdbx_seq_one_letter_code
_entity_poly.pdbx_strand_id
1 'polypeptide(L)'
;TESNLREAFSDLIINEKMLDRLGPAINSGRGMFLFGEPGNGKTSIAERVTKAFGSSIWIPRALGIDGDIIRLFDPGVHEELHENDGDGLFDLSGVDQRWVKIVRPTVIAGGELTMSELEVVQNLQTKICEAPLQLKSNCGTLVIDDFGRQTMPVDVLLNRWIVPLEKRYDFLNLPSGKKIQVPFDQLIIFSTNLEPRDLVDGAFLRRIPYKIEVGDPSEAEFRQLIDIMAPMSGFESDPESIEYLIETHYRAANRPFRACQPRDLLAQVKNYCVYKEIPKKMSPEAFDFAAEIYFSVM
;
A
#
# COMPACT_ATOMS: atom_id res chain seq x y z
N THR A 1 0.99 2.08 19.44
CA THR A 1 0.64 3.32 20.19
C THR A 1 0.44 4.47 19.22
N GLU A 2 -0.20 5.55 19.66
CA GLU A 2 -0.36 6.78 18.88
C GLU A 2 0.98 7.34 18.41
N SER A 3 2.00 7.30 19.27
CA SER A 3 3.36 7.74 18.93
C SER A 3 3.95 6.96 17.75
N ASN A 4 3.83 5.64 17.75
CA ASN A 4 4.32 4.80 16.65
C ASN A 4 3.58 5.09 15.34
N LEU A 5 2.28 5.40 15.46
CA LEU A 5 1.49 5.76 14.29
C LEU A 5 1.94 7.10 13.69
N ARG A 6 2.12 8.12 14.53
CA ARG A 6 2.63 9.43 14.08
C ARG A 6 4.01 9.32 13.44
N GLU A 7 4.88 8.51 14.01
CA GLU A 7 6.21 8.24 13.44
C GLU A 7 6.10 7.53 12.07
N ALA A 8 5.27 6.50 11.96
CA ALA A 8 5.07 5.75 10.71
C ALA A 8 4.50 6.61 9.58
N PHE A 9 3.75 7.67 9.91
CA PHE A 9 3.13 8.58 8.95
C PHE A 9 3.81 9.95 8.86
N SER A 10 4.99 10.12 9.45
CA SER A 10 5.70 11.41 9.50
C SER A 10 6.09 11.98 8.14
N ASP A 11 6.17 11.12 7.11
CA ASP A 11 6.48 11.47 5.73
C ASP A 11 5.24 11.76 4.85
N LEU A 12 4.04 11.67 5.43
CA LEU A 12 2.77 11.97 4.75
C LEU A 12 2.05 13.14 5.38
N ILE A 13 1.42 13.96 4.54
CA ILE A 13 0.43 14.93 5.02
C ILE A 13 -0.86 14.18 5.31
N ILE A 14 -1.14 13.99 6.57
CA ILE A 14 -2.34 13.32 7.05
C ILE A 14 -2.91 14.12 8.22
N ASN A 15 -4.21 14.35 8.21
CA ASN A 15 -4.84 15.11 9.27
C ASN A 15 -5.14 14.26 10.51
N GLU A 16 -5.29 14.92 11.67
CA GLU A 16 -5.54 14.28 12.95
C GLU A 16 -6.76 13.36 12.92
N LYS A 17 -7.85 13.79 12.27
CA LYS A 17 -9.07 12.99 12.13
C LYS A 17 -8.83 11.66 11.43
N MET A 18 -7.93 11.63 10.45
CA MET A 18 -7.55 10.40 9.76
C MET A 18 -6.71 9.50 10.67
N LEU A 19 -5.75 10.07 11.41
CA LEU A 19 -4.94 9.33 12.38
C LEU A 19 -5.82 8.71 13.47
N ASP A 20 -6.80 9.45 13.99
CA ASP A 20 -7.78 8.97 14.97
C ASP A 20 -8.63 7.81 14.46
N ARG A 21 -8.89 7.75 13.16
CA ARG A 21 -9.62 6.64 12.54
C ARG A 21 -8.73 5.43 12.26
N LEU A 22 -7.51 5.67 11.79
CA LEU A 22 -6.54 4.63 11.48
C LEU A 22 -6.02 3.92 12.73
N GLY A 23 -5.76 4.65 13.82
CA GLY A 23 -5.18 4.10 15.04
C GLY A 23 -5.94 2.90 15.60
N PRO A 24 -7.24 3.01 15.92
CA PRO A 24 -8.04 1.89 16.39
C PRO A 24 -8.15 0.73 15.38
N ALA A 25 -8.23 1.03 14.08
CA ALA A 25 -8.29 0.03 13.03
C ALA A 25 -7.01 -0.82 13.00
N ILE A 26 -5.86 -0.16 13.00
CA ILE A 26 -4.54 -0.79 13.02
C ILE A 26 -4.34 -1.61 14.31
N ASN A 27 -4.66 -1.02 15.47
CA ASN A 27 -4.51 -1.69 16.76
C ASN A 27 -5.39 -2.94 16.90
N SER A 28 -6.55 -2.96 16.25
CA SER A 28 -7.44 -4.13 16.27
C SER A 28 -6.90 -5.34 15.52
N GLY A 29 -5.98 -5.13 14.56
CA GLY A 29 -5.48 -6.15 13.65
C GLY A 29 -6.54 -6.73 12.72
N ARG A 30 -7.75 -6.15 12.68
CA ARG A 30 -8.85 -6.58 11.80
C ARG A 30 -8.76 -5.88 10.45
N GLY A 31 -9.35 -6.50 9.43
CA GLY A 31 -9.41 -5.90 8.09
C GLY A 31 -10.09 -4.54 8.07
N MET A 32 -9.66 -3.69 7.14
CA MET A 32 -10.25 -2.38 6.89
C MET A 32 -10.45 -2.11 5.41
N PHE A 33 -11.44 -1.28 5.10
CA PHE A 33 -11.55 -0.60 3.82
C PHE A 33 -10.89 0.78 3.90
N LEU A 34 -10.05 1.08 2.92
CA LEU A 34 -9.64 2.44 2.57
C LEU A 34 -10.32 2.79 1.25
N PHE A 35 -11.28 3.69 1.29
CA PHE A 35 -12.06 4.04 0.10
C PHE A 35 -12.10 5.55 -0.14
N GLY A 36 -12.47 5.97 -1.33
CA GLY A 36 -12.55 7.36 -1.74
C GLY A 36 -11.94 7.59 -3.11
N GLU A 37 -11.94 8.81 -3.54
CA GLU A 37 -11.55 9.20 -4.89
C GLU A 37 -10.10 8.78 -5.26
N PRO A 38 -9.84 8.49 -6.54
CA PRO A 38 -8.49 8.13 -6.99
C PRO A 38 -7.52 9.31 -6.78
N GLY A 39 -6.24 8.97 -6.53
CA GLY A 39 -5.19 9.96 -6.39
C GLY A 39 -5.05 10.60 -4.99
N ASN A 40 -5.80 10.16 -3.97
CA ASN A 40 -5.72 10.68 -2.60
C ASN A 40 -4.78 9.88 -1.67
N GLY A 41 -3.94 8.99 -2.22
CA GLY A 41 -2.87 8.35 -1.45
C GLY A 41 -3.31 7.14 -0.62
N LYS A 42 -4.42 6.46 -0.96
CA LYS A 42 -4.86 5.23 -0.28
C LYS A 42 -3.76 4.17 -0.19
N THR A 43 -3.10 3.88 -1.30
CA THR A 43 -1.98 2.92 -1.35
C THR A 43 -0.81 3.39 -0.49
N SER A 44 -0.47 4.68 -0.54
CA SER A 44 0.57 5.26 0.30
C SER A 44 0.25 5.14 1.81
N ILE A 45 -1.01 5.33 2.20
CA ILE A 45 -1.46 5.08 3.57
C ILE A 45 -1.29 3.60 3.93
N ALA A 46 -1.74 2.69 3.07
CA ALA A 46 -1.66 1.25 3.30
C ALA A 46 -0.21 0.76 3.50
N GLU A 47 0.74 1.27 2.73
CA GLU A 47 2.17 0.96 2.87
C GLU A 47 2.74 1.42 4.22
N ARG A 48 2.32 2.61 4.74
CA ARG A 48 2.85 3.12 6.01
C ARG A 48 2.26 2.41 7.22
N VAL A 49 1.07 1.85 7.09
CA VAL A 49 0.43 1.10 8.18
C VAL A 49 1.35 0.01 8.73
N THR A 50 2.06 -0.71 7.87
CA THR A 50 2.97 -1.79 8.30
C THR A 50 4.09 -1.28 9.19
N LYS A 51 4.61 -0.08 8.94
CA LYS A 51 5.69 0.53 9.76
C LYS A 51 5.28 0.72 11.22
N ALA A 52 3.97 0.90 11.50
CA ALA A 52 3.46 1.04 12.86
C ALA A 52 3.54 -0.23 13.72
N PHE A 53 3.75 -1.41 13.10
CA PHE A 53 3.90 -2.70 13.78
C PHE A 53 5.35 -3.06 14.15
N GLY A 54 6.32 -2.22 13.79
CA GLY A 54 7.75 -2.46 13.93
C GLY A 54 8.44 -2.83 12.62
N SER A 55 9.76 -2.68 12.59
CA SER A 55 10.53 -2.63 11.36
C SER A 55 10.83 -4.01 10.75
N SER A 56 11.01 -5.05 11.57
CA SER A 56 11.50 -6.35 11.08
C SER A 56 10.92 -7.55 11.81
N ILE A 57 10.98 -8.69 11.17
CA ILE A 57 10.60 -10.00 11.71
C ILE A 57 11.56 -11.09 11.19
N TRP A 58 11.58 -12.21 11.92
CA TRP A 58 12.23 -13.44 11.46
C TRP A 58 11.19 -14.38 10.88
N ILE A 59 11.43 -14.90 9.68
CA ILE A 59 10.60 -15.94 9.04
C ILE A 59 11.46 -17.15 8.65
N PRO A 60 10.90 -18.38 8.63
CA PRO A 60 11.61 -19.52 8.06
C PRO A 60 11.71 -19.36 6.53
N ARG A 61 12.81 -19.78 5.94
CA ARG A 61 12.96 -19.78 4.48
C ARG A 61 11.98 -20.73 3.80
N ALA A 62 11.71 -21.86 4.44
CA ALA A 62 10.78 -22.88 3.96
C ALA A 62 10.12 -23.64 5.12
N LEU A 63 8.96 -24.21 4.83
CA LEU A 63 8.20 -25.06 5.75
C LEU A 63 8.20 -26.49 5.20
N GLY A 64 8.62 -27.47 6.00
CA GLY A 64 8.50 -28.89 5.68
C GLY A 64 7.25 -29.48 6.34
N ILE A 65 6.31 -29.99 5.56
CA ILE A 65 5.06 -30.56 6.06
C ILE A 65 4.78 -31.88 5.33
N ASP A 66 4.92 -32.99 6.06
CA ASP A 66 4.58 -34.33 5.58
C ASP A 66 5.21 -34.74 4.21
N GLY A 67 6.44 -34.30 3.99
CA GLY A 67 7.18 -34.56 2.76
C GLY A 67 7.06 -33.46 1.68
N ASP A 68 6.09 -32.55 1.79
CA ASP A 68 6.03 -31.36 0.96
C ASP A 68 6.92 -30.25 1.54
N ILE A 69 7.61 -29.51 0.67
CA ILE A 69 8.41 -28.34 1.03
C ILE A 69 7.71 -27.11 0.46
N ILE A 70 7.31 -26.18 1.33
CA ILE A 70 6.68 -24.93 0.95
C ILE A 70 7.71 -23.81 1.14
N ARG A 71 8.13 -23.15 0.06
CA ARG A 71 8.99 -21.97 0.12
C ARG A 71 8.17 -20.78 0.62
N LEU A 72 8.60 -20.22 1.76
CA LEU A 72 7.93 -19.05 2.36
C LEU A 72 8.66 -17.75 2.02
N PHE A 73 9.99 -17.73 2.19
CA PHE A 73 10.80 -16.58 1.82
C PHE A 73 10.82 -16.42 0.30
N ASP A 74 10.39 -15.26 -0.17
CA ASP A 74 10.33 -14.89 -1.59
C ASP A 74 10.93 -13.49 -1.77
N PRO A 75 12.10 -13.36 -2.44
CA PRO A 75 12.73 -12.06 -2.67
C PRO A 75 11.86 -11.09 -3.51
N GLY A 76 10.82 -11.58 -4.20
CA GLY A 76 9.87 -10.75 -4.94
C GLY A 76 8.92 -9.96 -4.06
N VAL A 77 8.71 -10.41 -2.81
CA VAL A 77 7.79 -9.77 -1.85
C VAL A 77 8.41 -9.48 -0.49
N HIS A 78 9.58 -10.07 -0.19
CA HIS A 78 10.28 -9.92 1.07
C HIS A 78 11.64 -9.24 0.86
N GLU A 79 11.90 -8.18 1.59
CA GLU A 79 13.20 -7.52 1.65
C GLU A 79 14.02 -8.13 2.79
N GLU A 80 15.11 -8.83 2.45
CA GLU A 80 16.03 -9.42 3.43
C GLU A 80 16.87 -8.30 4.07
N LEU A 81 16.92 -8.30 5.40
CA LEU A 81 17.79 -7.42 6.16
C LEU A 81 19.11 -8.16 6.42
N HIS A 82 20.14 -7.72 5.71
CA HIS A 82 21.50 -8.08 6.05
C HIS A 82 21.94 -7.26 7.26
N GLU A 83 22.22 -7.91 8.38
CA GLU A 83 22.94 -7.23 9.45
C GLU A 83 24.29 -6.86 8.86
N ASN A 84 24.51 -5.56 8.62
CA ASN A 84 25.81 -5.09 8.18
C ASN A 84 26.83 -5.61 9.17
N ASP A 85 27.80 -6.37 8.67
CA ASP A 85 29.02 -6.74 9.39
C ASP A 85 29.74 -5.44 9.78
N GLY A 86 29.28 -4.82 10.87
CA GLY A 86 30.04 -3.79 11.56
C GLY A 86 31.30 -4.47 12.05
N ASP A 87 32.43 -4.15 11.43
CA ASP A 87 33.77 -4.57 11.83
C ASP A 87 33.89 -6.01 12.36
N GLY A 88 33.92 -6.97 11.47
CA GLY A 88 34.66 -8.24 11.52
C GLY A 88 34.75 -9.10 12.78
N LEU A 89 33.98 -8.86 13.83
CA LEU A 89 34.12 -9.54 15.14
C LEU A 89 32.86 -10.35 15.56
N PHE A 90 31.77 -10.31 14.84
CA PHE A 90 30.61 -11.14 15.12
C PHE A 90 30.52 -12.27 14.10
N ASP A 91 30.89 -13.44 14.58
CA ASP A 91 30.76 -14.71 13.86
C ASP A 91 29.25 -15.02 13.69
N LEU A 92 28.72 -14.83 12.48
CA LEU A 92 27.35 -15.20 12.09
C LEU A 92 27.14 -16.73 12.07
N SER A 93 28.16 -17.55 12.41
CA SER A 93 28.05 -18.99 12.48
C SER A 93 27.03 -19.49 13.52
N GLY A 94 26.59 -18.60 14.44
CA GLY A 94 25.55 -18.88 15.43
C GLY A 94 24.10 -18.68 14.96
N VAL A 95 23.86 -18.03 13.80
CA VAL A 95 22.51 -17.79 13.31
C VAL A 95 22.03 -18.98 12.48
N ASP A 96 20.88 -19.53 12.85
CA ASP A 96 20.28 -20.65 12.12
C ASP A 96 19.86 -20.20 10.71
N GLN A 97 20.58 -20.67 9.69
CA GLN A 97 20.39 -20.32 8.27
C GLN A 97 19.01 -20.76 7.69
N ARG A 98 18.23 -21.52 8.44
CA ARG A 98 16.83 -21.85 8.07
C ARG A 98 15.89 -20.66 8.25
N TRP A 99 16.32 -19.64 9.00
CA TRP A 99 15.60 -18.41 9.23
C TRP A 99 16.22 -17.24 8.48
N VAL A 100 15.41 -16.27 8.16
CA VAL A 100 15.82 -15.02 7.51
C VAL A 100 15.14 -13.85 8.20
N LYS A 101 15.91 -12.80 8.47
CA LYS A 101 15.39 -11.54 8.99
C LYS A 101 14.93 -10.69 7.79
N ILE A 102 13.70 -10.26 7.81
CA ILE A 102 13.13 -9.45 6.74
C ILE A 102 12.54 -8.15 7.29
N VAL A 103 12.45 -7.14 6.44
CA VAL A 103 11.56 -6.00 6.68
C VAL A 103 10.16 -6.55 6.84
N ARG A 104 9.40 -6.04 7.80
CA ARG A 104 8.01 -6.49 8.00
C ARG A 104 7.21 -6.34 6.70
N PRO A 105 6.59 -7.42 6.17
CA PRO A 105 6.10 -7.41 4.80
C PRO A 105 4.85 -6.53 4.62
N THR A 106 4.86 -5.77 3.54
CA THR A 106 3.66 -5.17 2.95
C THR A 106 3.48 -5.78 1.58
N VAL A 107 2.58 -6.73 1.47
CA VAL A 107 2.29 -7.41 0.21
C VAL A 107 1.10 -6.70 -0.45
N ILE A 108 1.30 -6.23 -1.68
CA ILE A 108 0.27 -5.52 -2.45
C ILE A 108 -0.11 -6.40 -3.63
N ALA A 109 -1.42 -6.65 -3.78
CA ALA A 109 -2.00 -7.33 -4.91
C ALA A 109 -3.05 -6.42 -5.56
N GLY A 110 -2.92 -6.17 -6.84
CA GLY A 110 -3.80 -5.30 -7.62
C GLY A 110 -4.83 -6.06 -8.44
N GLY A 111 -5.15 -5.52 -9.61
CA GLY A 111 -6.13 -6.11 -10.54
C GLY A 111 -5.73 -7.47 -11.13
N GLU A 112 -4.44 -7.80 -11.08
CA GLU A 112 -3.88 -9.07 -11.53
C GLU A 112 -4.18 -10.25 -10.61
N LEU A 113 -4.62 -10.01 -9.37
CA LEU A 113 -4.84 -11.04 -8.36
C LEU A 113 -5.74 -12.16 -8.87
N THR A 114 -5.24 -13.39 -8.74
CA THR A 114 -5.93 -14.63 -9.13
C THR A 114 -6.10 -15.59 -7.95
N MET A 115 -7.02 -16.57 -8.07
CA MET A 115 -7.18 -17.61 -7.05
C MET A 115 -5.94 -18.46 -6.85
N SER A 116 -5.12 -18.65 -7.89
CA SER A 116 -3.88 -19.44 -7.79
C SER A 116 -2.85 -18.82 -6.86
N GLU A 117 -2.82 -17.49 -6.74
CA GLU A 117 -1.93 -16.79 -5.82
C GLU A 117 -2.36 -16.91 -4.35
N LEU A 118 -3.61 -17.32 -4.12
CA LEU A 118 -4.17 -17.58 -2.79
C LEU A 118 -4.12 -19.06 -2.40
N GLU A 119 -3.56 -19.91 -3.24
CA GLU A 119 -3.41 -21.35 -2.98
C GLU A 119 -1.92 -21.76 -3.07
N VAL A 120 -1.61 -22.93 -2.52
CA VAL A 120 -0.26 -23.50 -2.63
C VAL A 120 -0.05 -24.01 -4.03
N VAL A 121 0.98 -23.52 -4.72
CA VAL A 121 1.29 -23.91 -6.10
C VAL A 121 2.60 -24.71 -6.13
N GLN A 122 2.57 -25.92 -6.69
CA GLN A 122 3.76 -26.77 -6.83
C GLN A 122 4.45 -26.53 -8.17
N ASN A 123 5.75 -26.28 -8.11
CA ASN A 123 6.60 -26.33 -9.30
C ASN A 123 6.80 -27.79 -9.71
N LEU A 124 6.34 -28.16 -10.88
CA LEU A 124 6.33 -29.55 -11.37
C LEU A 124 7.74 -30.14 -11.57
N GLN A 125 8.76 -29.30 -11.79
CA GLN A 125 10.13 -29.74 -12.01
C GLN A 125 10.87 -29.95 -10.67
N THR A 126 10.80 -28.97 -9.77
CA THR A 126 11.52 -29.02 -8.50
C THR A 126 10.75 -29.73 -7.38
N LYS A 127 9.43 -29.92 -7.56
CA LYS A 127 8.50 -30.44 -6.54
C LYS A 127 8.40 -29.55 -5.29
N ILE A 128 9.00 -28.36 -5.33
CA ILE A 128 8.88 -27.35 -4.26
C ILE A 128 7.59 -26.58 -4.46
N CYS A 129 6.87 -26.34 -3.37
CA CYS A 129 5.65 -25.57 -3.36
C CYS A 129 5.95 -24.10 -3.04
N GLU A 130 5.19 -23.18 -3.65
CA GLU A 130 5.19 -21.77 -3.30
C GLU A 130 4.09 -21.48 -2.29
N ALA A 131 4.41 -20.69 -1.28
CA ALA A 131 3.44 -20.19 -0.32
C ALA A 131 2.51 -19.18 -0.98
N PRO A 132 1.20 -19.17 -0.65
CA PRO A 132 0.27 -18.15 -1.15
C PRO A 132 0.53 -16.79 -0.51
N LEU A 133 0.00 -15.71 -1.13
CA LEU A 133 0.24 -14.32 -0.72
C LEU A 133 -0.14 -14.07 0.75
N GLN A 134 -1.27 -14.62 1.22
CA GLN A 134 -1.70 -14.45 2.61
C GLN A 134 -0.76 -15.14 3.62
N LEU A 135 -0.03 -16.16 3.22
CA LEU A 135 0.98 -16.78 4.10
C LEU A 135 2.28 -15.96 4.09
N LYS A 136 2.67 -15.43 2.93
CA LYS A 136 3.84 -14.54 2.79
C LYS A 136 3.66 -13.21 3.52
N SER A 137 2.42 -12.70 3.64
CA SER A 137 2.11 -11.43 4.32
C SER A 137 1.90 -11.55 5.84
N ASN A 138 1.98 -12.75 6.40
CA ASN A 138 1.79 -12.95 7.84
C ASN A 138 2.72 -12.08 8.69
N CYS A 139 2.20 -11.60 9.81
CA CYS A 139 2.82 -10.63 10.71
C CYS A 139 3.05 -9.25 10.08
N GLY A 140 2.51 -8.99 8.89
CA GLY A 140 2.58 -7.73 8.16
C GLY A 140 1.22 -7.26 7.68
N THR A 141 1.18 -6.73 6.47
CA THR A 141 -0.03 -6.21 5.83
C THR A 141 -0.22 -6.83 4.45
N LEU A 142 -1.44 -7.25 4.15
CA LEU A 142 -1.87 -7.63 2.80
C LEU A 142 -2.82 -6.55 2.28
N VAL A 143 -2.42 -5.87 1.22
CA VAL A 143 -3.19 -4.82 0.57
C VAL A 143 -3.79 -5.37 -0.72
N ILE A 144 -5.11 -5.33 -0.83
CA ILE A 144 -5.81 -5.59 -2.08
C ILE A 144 -6.15 -4.24 -2.68
N ASP A 145 -5.32 -3.81 -3.62
CA ASP A 145 -5.47 -2.50 -4.26
C ASP A 145 -6.44 -2.56 -5.43
N ASP A 146 -7.08 -1.43 -5.74
CA ASP A 146 -8.17 -1.34 -6.73
C ASP A 146 -9.26 -2.42 -6.53
N PHE A 147 -9.59 -2.72 -5.26
CA PHE A 147 -10.57 -3.74 -4.91
C PHE A 147 -11.91 -3.49 -5.61
N GLY A 148 -12.41 -4.52 -6.27
CA GLY A 148 -13.59 -4.45 -7.14
C GLY A 148 -13.26 -4.33 -8.62
N ARG A 149 -11.97 -4.22 -8.98
CA ARG A 149 -11.49 -4.17 -10.38
C ARG A 149 -10.60 -5.35 -10.76
N GLN A 150 -10.46 -6.34 -9.86
CA GLN A 150 -9.71 -7.56 -10.13
C GLN A 150 -10.36 -8.37 -11.25
N THR A 151 -9.55 -9.17 -11.94
CA THR A 151 -10.04 -10.16 -12.92
C THR A 151 -10.92 -11.22 -12.24
N MET A 152 -10.63 -11.53 -10.98
CA MET A 152 -11.42 -12.44 -10.15
C MET A 152 -12.69 -11.74 -9.64
N PRO A 153 -13.88 -12.37 -9.72
CA PRO A 153 -15.09 -11.81 -9.14
C PRO A 153 -14.96 -11.55 -7.63
N VAL A 154 -15.49 -10.42 -7.18
CA VAL A 154 -15.39 -9.98 -5.79
C VAL A 154 -15.95 -11.01 -4.81
N ASP A 155 -17.09 -11.60 -5.11
CA ASP A 155 -17.75 -12.62 -4.30
C ASP A 155 -16.90 -13.89 -4.14
N VAL A 156 -16.16 -14.30 -5.17
CA VAL A 156 -15.24 -15.45 -5.13
C VAL A 156 -14.10 -15.17 -4.15
N LEU A 157 -13.46 -14.01 -4.25
CA LEU A 157 -12.39 -13.60 -3.35
C LEU A 157 -12.89 -13.51 -1.90
N LEU A 158 -14.05 -12.89 -1.71
CA LEU A 158 -14.61 -12.69 -0.38
C LEU A 158 -15.01 -14.01 0.28
N ASN A 159 -15.65 -14.92 -0.47
CA ASN A 159 -16.01 -16.24 0.02
C ASN A 159 -14.77 -17.04 0.46
N ARG A 160 -13.64 -16.89 -0.26
CA ARG A 160 -12.37 -17.52 0.11
C ARG A 160 -11.86 -17.04 1.49
N TRP A 161 -12.14 -15.79 1.86
CA TRP A 161 -11.64 -15.17 3.09
C TRP A 161 -12.63 -15.04 4.23
N ILE A 162 -13.84 -15.60 4.11
CA ILE A 162 -14.82 -15.60 5.23
C ILE A 162 -14.19 -16.18 6.50
N VAL A 163 -13.61 -17.37 6.42
CA VAL A 163 -13.02 -18.06 7.57
C VAL A 163 -11.77 -17.34 8.08
N PRO A 164 -10.78 -16.96 7.24
CA PRO A 164 -9.62 -16.21 7.67
C PRO A 164 -9.95 -14.91 8.42
N LEU A 165 -10.88 -14.12 7.91
CA LEU A 165 -11.28 -12.85 8.53
C LEU A 165 -11.98 -13.03 9.89
N GLU A 166 -12.77 -14.12 10.05
CA GLU A 166 -13.47 -14.39 11.31
C GLU A 166 -12.60 -15.10 12.33
N LYS A 167 -11.86 -16.11 11.89
CA LYS A 167 -11.20 -17.10 12.76
C LYS A 167 -9.71 -16.91 12.91
N ARG A 168 -9.10 -16.03 12.12
CA ARG A 168 -7.64 -15.76 12.15
C ARG A 168 -6.77 -16.99 11.84
N TYR A 169 -7.30 -17.91 11.05
CA TYR A 169 -6.56 -19.00 10.42
C TYR A 169 -7.12 -19.28 9.03
N ASP A 170 -6.30 -19.87 8.20
CA ASP A 170 -6.66 -20.31 6.86
C ASP A 170 -6.42 -21.80 6.68
N PHE A 171 -7.09 -22.39 5.69
CA PHE A 171 -6.86 -23.76 5.27
C PHE A 171 -6.26 -23.77 3.87
N LEU A 172 -5.10 -24.41 3.74
CA LEU A 172 -4.41 -24.59 2.48
C LEU A 172 -4.43 -26.05 2.07
N ASN A 173 -4.63 -26.29 0.77
CA ASN A 173 -4.57 -27.65 0.21
C ASN A 173 -3.16 -27.89 -0.34
N LEU A 174 -2.51 -28.95 0.10
CA LEU A 174 -1.21 -29.37 -0.43
C LEU A 174 -1.38 -30.24 -1.67
N PRO A 175 -0.39 -30.29 -2.56
CA PRO A 175 -0.40 -31.18 -3.74
C PRO A 175 -0.56 -32.66 -3.37
N SER A 176 -0.12 -33.07 -2.19
CA SER A 176 -0.35 -34.41 -1.62
C SER A 176 -1.82 -34.71 -1.31
N GLY A 177 -2.72 -33.74 -1.48
CA GLY A 177 -4.14 -33.84 -1.11
C GLY A 177 -4.44 -33.57 0.36
N LYS A 178 -3.43 -33.32 1.19
CA LYS A 178 -3.60 -32.91 2.59
C LYS A 178 -4.09 -31.48 2.69
N LYS A 179 -4.92 -31.25 3.70
CA LYS A 179 -5.36 -29.91 4.12
C LYS A 179 -4.65 -29.52 5.41
N ILE A 180 -4.00 -28.38 5.41
CA ILE A 180 -3.30 -27.84 6.58
C ILE A 180 -3.96 -26.56 7.05
N GLN A 181 -3.93 -26.33 8.36
CA GLN A 181 -4.33 -25.08 8.97
C GLN A 181 -3.10 -24.20 9.20
N VAL A 182 -3.18 -22.95 8.75
CA VAL A 182 -2.09 -21.96 8.92
C VAL A 182 -2.63 -20.71 9.62
N PRO A 183 -1.79 -19.98 10.37
CA PRO A 183 -2.18 -18.72 10.96
C PRO A 183 -2.49 -17.68 9.87
N PHE A 184 -3.39 -16.73 10.20
CA PHE A 184 -3.78 -15.60 9.35
C PHE A 184 -3.58 -14.33 10.17
N ASP A 185 -2.31 -13.99 10.43
CA ASP A 185 -1.88 -12.94 11.35
C ASP A 185 -1.38 -11.69 10.63
N GLN A 186 -2.05 -11.30 9.57
CA GLN A 186 -1.84 -10.04 8.88
C GLN A 186 -3.03 -9.11 9.03
N LEU A 187 -2.77 -7.82 8.85
CA LEU A 187 -3.80 -6.83 8.61
C LEU A 187 -4.17 -6.86 7.12
N ILE A 188 -5.45 -7.02 6.78
CA ILE A 188 -5.92 -6.87 5.41
C ILE A 188 -6.47 -5.47 5.20
N ILE A 189 -6.03 -4.84 4.11
CA ILE A 189 -6.52 -3.55 3.65
C ILE A 189 -7.12 -3.70 2.25
N PHE A 190 -8.40 -3.41 2.13
CA PHE A 190 -9.08 -3.33 0.84
C PHE A 190 -9.09 -1.86 0.40
N SER A 191 -8.26 -1.52 -0.59
CA SER A 191 -8.18 -0.18 -1.16
C SER A 191 -9.06 -0.09 -2.40
N THR A 192 -9.97 0.87 -2.45
CA THR A 192 -10.94 0.99 -3.54
C THR A 192 -11.35 2.44 -3.80
N ASN A 193 -11.78 2.72 -5.03
CA ASN A 193 -12.38 4.01 -5.40
C ASN A 193 -13.91 3.98 -5.32
N LEU A 194 -14.51 2.83 -4.95
CA LEU A 194 -15.95 2.64 -4.86
C LEU A 194 -16.40 2.63 -3.39
N GLU A 195 -17.66 2.95 -3.17
CA GLU A 195 -18.25 2.81 -1.84
C GLU A 195 -18.32 1.32 -1.43
N PRO A 196 -17.84 0.93 -0.24
CA PRO A 196 -17.85 -0.47 0.19
C PRO A 196 -19.22 -1.14 0.13
N ARG A 197 -20.30 -0.38 0.35
CA ARG A 197 -21.69 -0.89 0.28
C ARG A 197 -22.12 -1.29 -1.13
N ASP A 198 -21.49 -0.73 -2.15
CA ASP A 198 -21.81 -1.02 -3.55
C ASP A 198 -21.00 -2.23 -4.07
N LEU A 199 -19.96 -2.62 -3.34
CA LEU A 199 -19.07 -3.73 -3.68
C LEU A 199 -19.45 -5.05 -3.04
N VAL A 200 -19.97 -5.00 -1.80
CA VAL A 200 -20.12 -6.20 -0.96
C VAL A 200 -21.40 -6.13 -0.13
N ASP A 201 -21.93 -7.30 0.20
CA ASP A 201 -23.13 -7.41 1.02
C ASP A 201 -22.90 -7.04 2.50
N GLY A 202 -23.99 -6.85 3.23
CA GLY A 202 -23.96 -6.48 4.65
C GLY A 202 -23.31 -7.55 5.53
N ALA A 203 -23.35 -8.82 5.14
CA ALA A 203 -22.75 -9.91 5.89
C ALA A 203 -21.23 -9.83 5.85
N PHE A 204 -20.67 -9.41 4.70
CA PHE A 204 -19.25 -9.21 4.56
C PHE A 204 -18.79 -7.89 5.22
N LEU A 205 -19.56 -6.81 5.07
CA LEU A 205 -19.26 -5.52 5.68
C LEU A 205 -19.09 -5.61 7.21
N ARG A 206 -19.81 -6.49 7.91
CA ARG A 206 -19.65 -6.67 9.36
C ARG A 206 -18.34 -7.37 9.74
N ARG A 207 -17.73 -8.14 8.83
CA ARG A 207 -16.44 -8.83 9.05
C ARG A 207 -15.24 -7.90 8.90
N ILE A 208 -15.42 -6.80 8.16
CA ILE A 208 -14.44 -5.73 8.04
C ILE A 208 -15.00 -4.50 8.78
N PRO A 209 -14.76 -4.38 10.08
CA PRO A 209 -15.44 -3.39 10.91
C PRO A 209 -15.04 -1.95 10.60
N TYR A 210 -13.86 -1.73 10.04
CA TYR A 210 -13.33 -0.40 9.76
C TYR A 210 -13.51 -0.05 8.29
N LYS A 211 -14.21 1.08 8.03
CA LYS A 211 -14.38 1.69 6.71
C LYS A 211 -13.91 3.12 6.84
N ILE A 212 -12.77 3.41 6.25
CA ILE A 212 -12.10 4.70 6.39
C ILE A 212 -12.07 5.38 5.02
N GLU A 213 -12.79 6.47 4.94
CA GLU A 213 -12.80 7.31 3.75
C GLU A 213 -11.55 8.17 3.73
N VAL A 214 -10.83 8.12 2.61
CA VAL A 214 -9.70 8.99 2.30
C VAL A 214 -10.23 10.10 1.42
N GLY A 215 -10.60 11.20 2.07
CA GLY A 215 -11.19 12.37 1.40
C GLY A 215 -10.15 13.18 0.62
N ASP A 216 -10.67 14.19 -0.06
CA ASP A 216 -9.85 15.15 -0.78
C ASP A 216 -9.07 16.03 0.21
N PRO A 217 -7.84 16.42 -0.13
CA PRO A 217 -7.10 17.36 0.68
C PRO A 217 -7.79 18.73 0.67
N SER A 218 -7.74 19.40 1.80
CA SER A 218 -8.08 20.82 1.88
C SER A 218 -7.09 21.65 1.07
N GLU A 219 -7.45 22.89 0.74
CA GLU A 219 -6.53 23.81 0.06
C GLU A 219 -5.22 23.99 0.84
N ALA A 220 -5.29 24.07 2.18
CA ALA A 220 -4.10 24.21 3.02
C ALA A 220 -3.17 22.97 2.90
N GLU A 221 -3.74 21.76 2.93
CA GLU A 221 -2.99 20.52 2.74
C GLU A 221 -2.42 20.43 1.32
N PHE A 222 -3.18 20.88 0.30
CA PHE A 222 -2.72 20.91 -1.08
C PHE A 222 -1.52 21.84 -1.27
N ARG A 223 -1.52 23.03 -0.64
CA ARG A 223 -0.37 23.95 -0.62
C ARG A 223 0.84 23.32 0.04
N GLN A 224 0.66 22.69 1.19
CA GLN A 224 1.73 21.97 1.87
C GLN A 224 2.31 20.85 1.00
N LEU A 225 1.47 20.12 0.25
CA LEU A 225 1.93 19.10 -0.70
C LEU A 225 2.81 19.70 -1.79
N ILE A 226 2.42 20.86 -2.36
CA ILE A 226 3.26 21.55 -3.35
C ILE A 226 4.59 21.97 -2.71
N ASP A 227 4.57 22.59 -1.52
CA ASP A 227 5.77 23.07 -0.84
C ASP A 227 6.78 21.94 -0.52
N ILE A 228 6.30 20.75 -0.17
CA ILE A 228 7.13 19.57 0.06
C ILE A 228 7.66 18.99 -1.26
N MET A 229 6.83 18.94 -2.29
CA MET A 229 7.19 18.29 -3.56
C MET A 229 8.00 19.17 -4.50
N ALA A 230 7.91 20.49 -4.37
CA ALA A 230 8.65 21.43 -5.21
C ALA A 230 10.18 21.23 -5.11
N PRO A 231 10.80 21.20 -3.91
CA PRO A 231 12.23 20.95 -3.79
C PRO A 231 12.65 19.57 -4.33
N MET A 232 11.82 18.54 -4.09
CA MET A 232 12.07 17.18 -4.61
C MET A 232 12.07 17.13 -6.15
N SER A 233 11.31 18.02 -6.79
CA SER A 233 11.23 18.15 -8.25
C SER A 233 12.29 19.10 -8.83
N GLY A 234 13.06 19.78 -7.94
CA GLY A 234 14.12 20.72 -8.29
C GLY A 234 13.60 22.15 -8.54
N PHE A 235 12.51 22.52 -7.86
CA PHE A 235 11.95 23.87 -7.85
C PHE A 235 12.14 24.53 -6.49
N GLU A 236 12.29 25.85 -6.52
CA GLU A 236 12.05 26.68 -5.34
C GLU A 236 10.54 26.94 -5.20
N SER A 237 10.04 26.95 -3.98
CA SER A 237 8.64 27.28 -3.73
C SER A 237 8.37 28.76 -4.08
N ASP A 238 7.33 28.98 -4.85
CA ASP A 238 6.89 30.34 -5.26
C ASP A 238 5.41 30.52 -4.89
N PRO A 239 5.15 31.18 -3.75
CA PRO A 239 3.77 31.40 -3.28
C PRO A 239 2.85 32.13 -4.26
N GLU A 240 3.39 33.04 -5.07
CA GLU A 240 2.60 33.81 -6.05
C GLU A 240 2.13 32.89 -7.20
N SER A 241 3.03 32.06 -7.71
CA SER A 241 2.67 31.08 -8.75
C SER A 241 1.74 29.98 -8.23
N ILE A 242 1.88 29.58 -6.95
CA ILE A 242 0.95 28.63 -6.32
C ILE A 242 -0.44 29.24 -6.18
N GLU A 243 -0.52 30.52 -5.75
CA GLU A 243 -1.80 31.23 -5.68
C GLU A 243 -2.45 31.33 -7.05
N TYR A 244 -1.69 31.69 -8.08
CA TYR A 244 -2.17 31.74 -9.45
C TYR A 244 -2.74 30.39 -9.91
N LEU A 245 -2.02 29.29 -9.66
CA LEU A 245 -2.50 27.94 -9.97
C LEU A 245 -3.84 27.65 -9.32
N ILE A 246 -3.98 27.95 -8.03
CA ILE A 246 -5.19 27.67 -7.27
C ILE A 246 -6.36 28.52 -7.73
N GLU A 247 -6.16 29.82 -7.89
CA GLU A 247 -7.21 30.74 -8.32
C GLU A 247 -7.69 30.42 -9.72
N THR A 248 -6.76 30.26 -10.67
CA THR A 248 -7.10 30.12 -12.09
C THR A 248 -7.60 28.73 -12.46
N HIS A 249 -6.93 27.68 -11.93
CA HIS A 249 -7.19 26.32 -12.40
C HIS A 249 -8.03 25.47 -11.45
N TYR A 250 -8.18 25.89 -10.20
CA TYR A 250 -9.04 25.17 -9.24
C TYR A 250 -10.28 25.96 -8.86
N ARG A 251 -10.16 27.15 -8.27
CA ARG A 251 -11.32 27.92 -7.82
C ARG A 251 -12.19 28.37 -8.98
N ALA A 252 -11.61 28.98 -10.02
CA ALA A 252 -12.37 29.44 -11.18
C ALA A 252 -13.08 28.29 -11.93
N ALA A 253 -12.49 27.09 -11.94
CA ALA A 253 -13.04 25.91 -12.58
C ALA A 253 -13.85 25.00 -11.63
N ASN A 254 -13.97 25.38 -10.34
CA ASN A 254 -14.61 24.58 -9.27
C ASN A 254 -14.09 23.12 -9.23
N ARG A 255 -12.77 22.95 -9.36
CA ARG A 255 -12.12 21.64 -9.35
C ARG A 255 -11.78 21.19 -7.93
N PRO A 256 -11.98 19.91 -7.59
CA PRO A 256 -11.50 19.35 -6.33
C PRO A 256 -9.98 19.21 -6.35
N PHE A 257 -9.37 19.38 -5.19
CA PHE A 257 -7.97 19.07 -4.97
C PHE A 257 -7.79 17.55 -4.86
N ARG A 258 -6.66 17.02 -5.37
CA ARG A 258 -6.25 15.62 -5.20
C ARG A 258 -4.81 15.56 -4.74
N ALA A 259 -4.47 14.62 -3.87
CA ALA A 259 -3.13 14.52 -3.30
C ALA A 259 -2.02 14.18 -4.33
N CYS A 260 -2.38 13.54 -5.46
CA CYS A 260 -1.43 13.25 -6.53
C CYS A 260 -1.11 14.46 -7.43
N GLN A 261 -2.03 15.43 -7.53
CA GLN A 261 -1.93 16.52 -8.49
C GLN A 261 -0.69 17.41 -8.33
N PRO A 262 -0.23 17.76 -7.11
CA PRO A 262 1.02 18.52 -6.96
C PRO A 262 2.22 17.87 -7.64
N ARG A 263 2.42 16.57 -7.40
CA ARG A 263 3.50 15.81 -8.02
C ARG A 263 3.38 15.80 -9.54
N ASP A 264 2.19 15.51 -10.04
CA ASP A 264 1.94 15.31 -11.46
C ASP A 264 2.05 16.64 -12.23
N LEU A 265 1.52 17.74 -11.67
CA LEU A 265 1.65 19.07 -12.25
C LEU A 265 3.10 19.56 -12.24
N LEU A 266 3.82 19.40 -11.13
CA LEU A 266 5.24 19.78 -11.05
C LEU A 266 6.11 18.97 -12.02
N ALA A 267 5.80 17.70 -12.24
CA ALA A 267 6.49 16.89 -13.25
C ALA A 267 6.25 17.43 -14.66
N GLN A 268 5.02 17.87 -14.98
CA GLN A 268 4.72 18.47 -16.28
C GLN A 268 5.38 19.85 -16.46
N VAL A 269 5.36 20.69 -15.42
CA VAL A 269 6.08 21.98 -15.41
C VAL A 269 7.57 21.76 -15.65
N LYS A 270 8.17 20.76 -14.97
CA LYS A 270 9.57 20.40 -15.19
C LYS A 270 9.87 20.03 -16.64
N ASN A 271 9.03 19.14 -17.20
CA ASN A 271 9.19 18.70 -18.59
C ASN A 271 9.00 19.85 -19.58
N TYR A 272 8.06 20.76 -19.33
CA TYR A 272 7.87 21.97 -20.12
C TYR A 272 9.11 22.86 -20.12
N CYS A 273 9.67 23.16 -18.93
CA CYS A 273 10.89 23.97 -18.80
C CYS A 273 12.08 23.33 -19.54
N VAL A 274 12.26 22.01 -19.43
CA VAL A 274 13.33 21.28 -20.15
C VAL A 274 13.12 21.35 -21.66
N TYR A 275 11.92 21.11 -22.14
CA TYR A 275 11.59 21.13 -23.57
C TYR A 275 11.77 22.53 -24.20
N LYS A 276 11.41 23.59 -23.46
CA LYS A 276 11.55 24.99 -23.90
C LYS A 276 12.94 25.58 -23.67
N GLU A 277 13.85 24.83 -23.05
CA GLU A 277 15.20 25.29 -22.68
C GLU A 277 15.18 26.57 -21.80
N ILE A 278 14.18 26.69 -20.93
CA ILE A 278 14.00 27.82 -20.00
C ILE A 278 14.37 27.41 -18.56
N PRO A 279 14.70 28.38 -17.69
CA PRO A 279 14.98 28.11 -16.28
C PRO A 279 13.85 27.35 -15.61
N LYS A 280 14.21 26.37 -14.75
CA LYS A 280 13.24 25.61 -13.94
C LYS A 280 12.63 26.51 -12.86
N LYS A 281 11.52 27.11 -13.19
CA LYS A 281 10.72 27.96 -12.26
C LYS A 281 9.25 27.58 -12.38
N MET A 282 8.56 27.63 -11.24
CA MET A 282 7.12 27.64 -11.24
C MET A 282 6.68 29.01 -11.78
N SER A 283 5.98 29.03 -12.90
CA SER A 283 5.47 30.28 -13.49
C SER A 283 4.01 30.08 -13.93
N PRO A 284 3.22 31.15 -14.00
CA PRO A 284 1.85 31.09 -14.53
C PRO A 284 1.76 30.37 -15.88
N GLU A 285 2.64 30.69 -16.84
CA GLU A 285 2.65 30.09 -18.17
C GLU A 285 2.94 28.57 -18.12
N ALA A 286 3.85 28.15 -17.24
CA ALA A 286 4.19 26.73 -17.08
C ALA A 286 3.04 25.97 -16.40
N PHE A 287 2.34 26.59 -15.45
CA PHE A 287 1.15 26.01 -14.85
C PHE A 287 -0.04 25.97 -15.80
N ASP A 288 -0.23 27.00 -16.65
CA ASP A 288 -1.26 26.99 -17.69
C ASP A 288 -1.07 25.78 -18.62
N PHE A 289 0.17 25.61 -19.12
CA PHE A 289 0.51 24.47 -19.96
C PHE A 289 0.26 23.12 -19.25
N ALA A 290 0.73 22.98 -18.03
CA ALA A 290 0.56 21.76 -17.27
C ALA A 290 -0.92 21.46 -16.98
N ALA A 291 -1.69 22.48 -16.58
CA ALA A 291 -3.10 22.35 -16.27
C ALA A 291 -3.95 22.06 -17.52
N GLU A 292 -3.64 22.68 -18.67
CA GLU A 292 -4.32 22.40 -19.94
C GLU A 292 -4.19 20.93 -20.33
N ILE A 293 -2.97 20.36 -20.22
CA ILE A 293 -2.74 18.96 -20.55
C ILE A 293 -3.35 18.03 -19.50
N TYR A 294 -3.11 18.31 -18.22
CA TYR A 294 -3.54 17.43 -17.13
C TYR A 294 -5.07 17.31 -17.04
N PHE A 295 -5.78 18.42 -17.25
CA PHE A 295 -7.23 18.49 -17.13
C PHE A 295 -7.99 18.41 -18.47
N SER A 296 -7.31 18.13 -19.58
CA SER A 296 -7.91 18.14 -20.92
C SER A 296 -9.07 17.16 -21.11
N VAL A 297 -9.15 16.09 -20.31
CA VAL A 297 -10.17 15.04 -20.38
C VAL A 297 -10.84 14.74 -19.03
N MET A 298 -10.73 15.66 -18.07
CA MET A 298 -11.32 15.53 -16.72
C MET A 298 -12.47 16.51 -16.52
#